data_7b1e76198e2055e43a08e749577e1a4c
#
_entry.id   7b1e76198e2055e43a08e749577e1a4c
#
_cell.length_a   1.000
_cell.length_b   1.000
_cell.length_c   1.000
_cell.angle_alpha   90.00
_cell.angle_beta   90.00
_cell.angle_gamma   90.00
#
_symmetry.space_group_name_H-M   'P 1'
#
loop_
_entity.id
_entity.type
_entity.pdbx_description
1 polymer ?
#
loop_
_entity_poly.entity_id
_entity_poly.type
_entity_poly.pdbx_seq_one_letter_code
_entity_poly.pdbx_strand_id
1 'polypeptide(L)' 'MLENDELTLIKSVGEKIRLRRLELNLSQETLSYDANIPRNQVGRIERGEISTSITTLHKICKALEIEIRDLF' A
#
# COMPACT_ATOMS: atom_id res chain seq x y z
N MET A 1 15.71 14.85 -1.22
CA MET A 1 15.68 13.90 -0.11
C MET A 1 14.43 14.12 0.72
N LEU A 2 13.77 13.03 1.12
CA LEU A 2 12.57 13.15 1.95
C LEU A 2 12.94 13.44 3.40
N GLU A 3 12.12 14.27 4.05
CA GLU A 3 12.23 14.53 5.46
C GLU A 3 11.81 13.30 6.28
N ASN A 4 12.21 13.26 7.55
CA ASN A 4 11.85 12.15 8.45
C ASN A 4 10.34 11.96 8.54
N ASP A 5 9.55 13.07 8.56
CA ASP A 5 8.10 13.01 8.63
C ASP A 5 7.52 12.33 7.39
N GLU A 6 8.08 12.61 6.23
CA GLU A 6 7.62 12.02 4.98
C GLU A 6 7.95 10.53 4.92
N LEU A 7 9.13 10.15 5.37
CA LEU A 7 9.52 8.74 5.45
C LEU A 7 8.63 7.99 6.43
N THR A 8 8.34 8.59 7.56
CA THR A 8 7.45 8.00 8.57
C THR A 8 6.05 7.79 7.98
N LEU A 9 5.54 8.77 7.25
CA LEU A 9 4.24 8.67 6.59
C LEU A 9 4.22 7.53 5.57
N ILE A 10 5.23 7.44 4.73
CA ILE A 10 5.32 6.40 3.71
C ILE A 10 5.32 5.01 4.35
N LYS A 11 6.10 4.84 5.41
CA LYS A 11 6.16 3.57 6.14
C LYS A 11 4.85 3.25 6.85
N SER A 12 4.20 4.26 7.42
CA SER A 12 2.91 4.08 8.10
C SER A 12 1.84 3.63 7.12
N VAL A 13 1.75 4.27 5.97
CA VAL A 13 0.81 3.88 4.92
C VAL A 13 1.08 2.46 4.46
N GLY A 14 2.34 2.13 4.20
CA GLY A 14 2.72 0.80 3.77
C GLY A 14 2.34 -0.28 4.77
N GLU A 15 2.56 -0.01 6.07
CA GLU A 15 2.23 -0.96 7.13
C GLU A 15 0.71 -1.16 7.23
N LYS A 16 -0.08 -0.11 7.08
CA LYS A 16 -1.54 -0.23 7.11
C LYS A 16 -2.05 -1.06 5.92
N ILE A 17 -1.45 -0.88 4.77
CA ILE A 17 -1.77 -1.71 3.60
C ILE A 17 -1.47 -3.18 3.90
N ARG A 18 -0.29 -3.45 4.43
CA ARG A 18 0.14 -4.81 4.76
C ARG A 18 -0.81 -5.46 5.77
N LEU A 19 -1.14 -4.76 6.85
CA LEU A 19 -2.02 -5.30 7.90
C LEU A 19 -3.40 -5.62 7.34
N ARG A 20 -3.96 -4.72 6.53
CA ARG A 20 -5.27 -4.97 5.93
C ARG A 20 -5.22 -6.16 4.97
N ARG A 21 -4.15 -6.26 4.18
CA ARG A 21 -3.97 -7.39 3.28
C ARG A 21 -3.97 -8.71 4.06
N LEU A 22 -3.24 -8.74 5.18
CA LEU A 22 -3.19 -9.94 6.02
C LEU A 22 -4.53 -10.26 6.65
N GLU A 23 -5.30 -9.22 7.06
CA GLU A 23 -6.66 -9.43 7.59
C GLU A 23 -7.55 -10.14 6.57
N LEU A 24 -7.36 -9.84 5.29
CA LEU A 24 -8.14 -10.46 4.21
C LEU A 24 -7.52 -11.75 3.70
N ASN A 25 -6.43 -12.20 4.31
CA ASN A 25 -5.71 -13.41 3.90
C ASN A 25 -5.23 -13.36 2.45
N LEU A 26 -4.84 -12.19 1.98
CA LEU A 26 -4.34 -12.02 0.62
C LEU A 26 -2.82 -12.07 0.58
N SER A 27 -2.27 -12.70 -0.45
CA SER A 27 -0.84 -12.60 -0.74
C SER A 27 -0.55 -11.26 -1.42
N GLN A 28 0.73 -10.87 -1.44
CA GLN A 28 1.14 -9.68 -2.18
C GLN A 28 0.83 -9.84 -3.67
N GLU A 29 1.02 -11.04 -4.19
CA GLU A 29 0.72 -11.32 -5.60
C GLU A 29 -0.76 -11.15 -5.92
N THR A 30 -1.64 -11.68 -5.07
CA THR A 30 -3.09 -11.54 -5.26
C THR A 30 -3.48 -10.06 -5.20
N LEU A 31 -2.95 -9.32 -4.22
CA LEU A 31 -3.24 -7.88 -4.13
C LEU A 31 -2.79 -7.14 -5.39
N SER A 32 -1.60 -7.45 -5.89
CA SER A 32 -1.10 -6.78 -7.10
C SER A 32 -2.01 -7.06 -8.30
N TYR A 33 -2.48 -8.29 -8.41
CA TYR A 33 -3.42 -8.67 -9.48
C TYR A 33 -4.74 -7.92 -9.34
N ASP A 34 -5.33 -7.96 -8.15
CA ASP A 34 -6.64 -7.33 -7.90
C ASP A 34 -6.57 -5.81 -8.06
N ALA A 35 -5.47 -5.20 -7.68
CA ALA A 35 -5.28 -3.75 -7.79
C ALA A 35 -4.76 -3.33 -9.17
N ASN A 36 -4.40 -4.30 -10.02
CA ASN A 36 -3.86 -4.04 -11.35
C ASN A 36 -2.61 -3.15 -11.29
N ILE A 37 -1.66 -3.54 -10.44
CA ILE A 37 -0.36 -2.87 -10.32
C ILE A 37 0.74 -3.91 -10.47
N PRO A 38 1.97 -3.49 -10.84
CA PRO A 38 3.07 -4.43 -10.98
C PRO A 38 3.33 -5.22 -9.71
N ARG A 39 3.60 -6.50 -9.86
CA ARG A 39 3.78 -7.44 -8.75
C ARG A 39 4.81 -6.99 -7.73
N ASN A 40 5.93 -6.45 -8.19
CA ASN A 40 7.02 -6.06 -7.30
C ASN A 40 6.76 -4.76 -6.54
N GLN A 41 5.71 -4.01 -6.89
CA GLN A 41 5.43 -2.75 -6.22
C GLN A 41 4.77 -2.93 -4.86
N VAL A 42 3.91 -3.92 -4.70
CA VAL A 42 3.20 -4.13 -3.43
C VAL A 42 4.20 -4.27 -2.28
N GLY A 43 5.16 -5.16 -2.40
CA GLY A 43 6.16 -5.37 -1.35
C GLY A 43 6.96 -4.11 -1.04
N ARG A 44 7.33 -3.37 -2.07
CA ARG A 44 8.11 -2.13 -1.89
C ARG A 44 7.29 -1.04 -1.21
N ILE A 45 6.01 -0.93 -1.56
CA ILE A 45 5.10 0.01 -0.90
C ILE A 45 4.92 -0.38 0.57
N GLU A 46 4.68 -1.66 0.83
CA GLU A 46 4.45 -2.14 2.20
C GLU A 46 5.67 -1.92 3.10
N ARG A 47 6.87 -2.03 2.54
CA ARG A 47 8.10 -1.80 3.32
C ARG A 47 8.49 -0.33 3.41
N GLY A 48 7.74 0.55 2.77
CA GLY A 48 8.05 1.98 2.78
C GLY A 48 9.28 2.33 1.96
N GLU A 49 9.60 1.52 0.97
CA GLU A 49 10.76 1.74 0.10
C GLU A 49 10.49 2.73 -1.01
N ILE A 50 9.24 2.89 -1.39
CA ILE A 50 8.84 3.83 -2.43
C ILE A 50 7.60 4.57 -2.02
N SER A 51 7.51 5.81 -2.47
CA SER A 51 6.28 6.58 -2.45
C SER A 51 5.43 6.15 -3.64
N THR A 52 4.13 6.31 -3.57
CA THR A 52 3.27 5.94 -4.66
C THR A 52 2.24 7.02 -4.94
N SER A 53 1.65 6.98 -6.13
CA SER A 53 0.66 7.98 -6.52
C SER A 53 -0.67 7.74 -5.82
N ILE A 54 -1.47 8.80 -5.75
CA ILE A 54 -2.84 8.71 -5.22
C ILE A 54 -3.67 7.71 -6.03
N THR A 55 -3.46 7.67 -7.35
CA THR A 55 -4.16 6.72 -8.20
C THR A 55 -3.83 5.27 -7.82
N THR A 56 -2.55 4.98 -7.58
CA THR A 56 -2.14 3.66 -7.15
C THR A 56 -2.71 3.31 -5.77
N LEU A 57 -2.70 4.27 -4.84
CA LEU A 57 -3.32 4.06 -3.52
C LEU A 57 -4.80 3.77 -3.65
N HIS A 58 -5.50 4.46 -4.54
CA HIS A 58 -6.93 4.21 -4.77
C HIS A 58 -7.16 2.77 -5.26
N LYS A 59 -6.35 2.31 -6.20
CA LYS A 59 -6.45 0.94 -6.71
C LYS A 59 -6.24 -0.09 -5.60
N ILE A 60 -5.24 0.14 -4.75
CA ILE A 60 -4.95 -0.73 -3.62
C ILE A 60 -6.11 -0.73 -2.63
N CYS A 61 -6.60 0.45 -2.26
CA CYS A 61 -7.71 0.57 -1.31
C CYS A 61 -8.96 -0.12 -1.82
N LYS A 62 -9.24 0.00 -3.10
CA LYS A 62 -10.39 -0.65 -3.72
C LYS A 62 -10.27 -2.17 -3.60
N ALA A 63 -9.09 -2.72 -3.87
CA ALA A 63 -8.84 -4.14 -3.74
C ALA A 63 -8.93 -4.63 -2.29
N LEU A 64 -8.56 -3.77 -1.33
CA LEU A 64 -8.59 -4.08 0.08
C LEU A 64 -9.92 -3.74 0.75
N GLU A 65 -10.87 -3.19 0.02
CA GLU A 65 -12.19 -2.81 0.53
C GLU A 65 -12.11 -1.78 1.67
N ILE A 66 -11.20 -0.81 1.52
CA ILE A 66 -11.05 0.32 2.45
C ILE A 66 -11.03 1.61 1.66
N GLU A 67 -11.09 2.73 2.37
CA GLU A 67 -10.98 4.05 1.78
C GLU A 67 -9.58 4.62 2.01
N ILE A 68 -9.18 5.57 1.14
CA ILE A 68 -7.85 6.19 1.26
C ILE A 68 -7.63 6.77 2.66
N ARG A 69 -8.66 7.36 3.26
CA ARG A 69 -8.54 7.94 4.60
C ARG A 69 -8.15 6.91 5.67
N ASP A 70 -8.45 5.64 5.42
CA ASP A 70 -8.09 4.58 6.36
C ASP A 70 -6.59 4.32 6.41
N LEU A 71 -5.84 4.87 5.46
CA LEU A 71 -4.38 4.75 5.42
C LEU A 71 -3.67 5.91 6.13
N PHE A 72 -4.41 6.91 6.56
CA PHE A 72 -3.85 8.14 7.18
C PHE A 72 -4.46 8.48 8.55
#